data_2654dcea7d668046e026edc2ad102530
#
_entry.id   2654dcea7d668046e026edc2ad102530
#
_cell.length_a   1.000
_cell.length_b   1.000
_cell.length_c   1.000
_cell.angle_alpha   90.00
_cell.angle_beta   90.00
_cell.angle_gamma   90.00
#
_symmetry.space_group_name_H-M   'P 1'
#
loop_
_entity.id
_entity.type
_entity.pdbx_description
1 polymer ?
#
loop_
_entity_poly.entity_id
_entity_poly.type
_entity_poly.pdbx_seq_one_letter_code
_entity_poly.pdbx_strand_id
1 'polypeptide(L)'
;MDSTYTIIIADDHPLFRNALFQSVHMAISGANLLEADSLDALLALLTKQSDADLLLLDLKMPGANGMSGLIHLRAEYPDLPIVVISASEEPSVVAQVKSHGAFGFIPKSSDMRALIAALNQVLAGDPFFPEGLIANHAACNDLTKKIAALTPQQYKVLGMLSDGLLNKQIAYELNVSEATIKAHMTAIFRKLGVKNRTQAVILLNELGE
;
A
#
# COMPACT_ATOMS: atom_id res chain seq x y z
N MET A 1 -17.06 -6.93 -26.55
CA MET A 1 -16.82 -7.64 -25.29
C MET A 1 -16.51 -6.55 -24.29
N ASP A 2 -17.47 -6.26 -23.42
CA ASP A 2 -17.25 -5.28 -22.37
C ASP A 2 -16.19 -5.88 -21.44
N SER A 3 -14.98 -5.31 -21.45
CA SER A 3 -13.93 -5.72 -20.53
C SER A 3 -14.38 -5.32 -19.13
N THR A 4 -14.63 -6.31 -18.30
CA THR A 4 -15.03 -6.09 -16.90
C THR A 4 -13.78 -5.75 -16.12
N TYR A 5 -13.66 -4.50 -15.63
CA TYR A 5 -12.54 -4.10 -14.77
C TYR A 5 -12.57 -4.88 -13.46
N THR A 6 -11.42 -5.35 -13.03
CA THR A 6 -11.21 -5.90 -11.68
C THR A 6 -10.52 -4.87 -10.80
N ILE A 7 -11.22 -4.37 -9.79
CA ILE A 7 -10.74 -3.32 -8.90
C ILE A 7 -10.70 -3.85 -7.47
N ILE A 8 -9.54 -3.68 -6.83
CA ILE A 8 -9.35 -4.04 -5.43
C ILE A 8 -9.45 -2.78 -4.56
N ILE A 9 -10.27 -2.85 -3.51
CA ILE A 9 -10.45 -1.79 -2.51
C ILE A 9 -9.83 -2.28 -1.20
N ALA A 10 -8.72 -1.69 -0.81
CA ALA A 10 -7.98 -2.02 0.40
C ALA A 10 -8.09 -0.86 1.42
N ASP A 11 -8.96 -1.03 2.41
CA ASP A 11 -9.25 -0.05 3.47
C ASP A 11 -9.81 -0.78 4.70
N ASP A 12 -9.32 -0.49 5.90
CA ASP A 12 -9.75 -1.14 7.14
C ASP A 12 -11.02 -0.51 7.75
N HIS A 13 -11.48 0.64 7.22
CA HIS A 13 -12.68 1.33 7.67
C HIS A 13 -13.93 0.85 6.92
N PRO A 14 -14.82 0.03 7.52
CA PRO A 14 -15.93 -0.59 6.79
C PRO A 14 -16.89 0.39 6.12
N LEU A 15 -17.18 1.53 6.79
CA LEU A 15 -18.08 2.56 6.25
C LEU A 15 -17.47 3.24 5.02
N PHE A 16 -16.19 3.56 5.06
CA PHE A 16 -15.51 4.20 3.96
C PHE A 16 -15.30 3.22 2.80
N ARG A 17 -14.93 1.98 3.08
CA ARG A 17 -14.83 0.91 2.08
C ARG A 17 -16.14 0.68 1.34
N ASN A 18 -17.27 0.70 2.04
CA ASN A 18 -18.59 0.63 1.42
C ASN A 18 -18.89 1.87 0.54
N ALA A 19 -18.53 3.08 0.98
CA ALA A 19 -18.69 4.29 0.18
C ALA A 19 -17.86 4.23 -1.12
N LEU A 20 -16.62 3.72 -1.05
CA LEU A 20 -15.79 3.47 -2.22
C LEU A 20 -16.43 2.43 -3.16
N PHE A 21 -16.93 1.33 -2.60
CA PHE A 21 -17.62 0.29 -3.36
C PHE A 21 -18.80 0.87 -4.16
N GLN A 22 -19.66 1.64 -3.51
CA GLN A 22 -20.79 2.30 -4.19
C GLN A 22 -20.32 3.28 -5.27
N SER A 23 -19.28 4.05 -4.99
CA SER A 23 -18.74 5.04 -5.94
C SER A 23 -18.15 4.38 -7.18
N VAL A 24 -17.40 3.30 -7.01
CA VAL A 24 -16.86 2.52 -8.13
C VAL A 24 -17.98 1.90 -8.94
N HIS A 25 -18.98 1.32 -8.26
CA HIS A 25 -20.13 0.69 -8.94
C HIS A 25 -20.96 1.69 -9.76
N MET A 26 -21.04 2.94 -9.27
CA MET A 26 -21.70 4.03 -10.03
C MET A 26 -20.85 4.53 -11.20
N ALA A 27 -19.52 4.56 -11.05
CA ALA A 27 -18.61 5.01 -12.09
C ALA A 27 -18.45 3.98 -13.22
N ILE A 28 -18.46 2.69 -12.87
CA ILE A 28 -18.10 1.60 -13.79
C ILE A 28 -19.14 0.49 -13.69
N SER A 29 -20.02 0.47 -14.65
CA SER A 29 -21.04 -0.60 -14.72
C SER A 29 -20.39 -1.96 -14.98
N GLY A 30 -20.69 -2.93 -14.11
CA GLY A 30 -20.19 -4.30 -14.26
C GLY A 30 -18.78 -4.55 -13.77
N ALA A 31 -18.14 -3.63 -13.03
CA ALA A 31 -16.84 -3.86 -12.42
C ALA A 31 -16.89 -5.04 -11.42
N ASN A 32 -15.87 -5.88 -11.47
CA ASN A 32 -15.61 -6.90 -10.45
C ASN A 32 -14.86 -6.25 -9.29
N LEU A 33 -15.49 -6.14 -8.11
CA LEU A 33 -14.96 -5.46 -6.95
C LEU A 33 -14.54 -6.47 -5.90
N LEU A 34 -13.29 -6.36 -5.45
CA LEU A 34 -12.71 -7.18 -4.40
C LEU A 34 -12.31 -6.29 -3.22
N GLU A 35 -12.46 -6.77 -2.01
CA GLU A 35 -12.22 -6.01 -0.79
C GLU A 35 -11.12 -6.66 0.05
N ALA A 36 -10.28 -5.81 0.66
CA ALA A 36 -9.30 -6.19 1.67
C ALA A 36 -9.35 -5.20 2.84
N ASP A 37 -9.22 -5.69 4.06
CA ASP A 37 -9.20 -4.88 5.29
C ASP A 37 -7.81 -4.81 5.93
N SER A 38 -6.84 -5.44 5.32
CA SER A 38 -5.46 -5.54 5.80
C SER A 38 -4.50 -5.82 4.63
N LEU A 39 -3.22 -5.56 4.83
CA LEU A 39 -2.20 -5.88 3.83
C LEU A 39 -2.15 -7.39 3.55
N ASP A 40 -2.31 -8.23 4.56
CA ASP A 40 -2.32 -9.70 4.39
C ASP A 40 -3.47 -10.17 3.48
N ALA A 41 -4.67 -9.64 3.70
CA ALA A 41 -5.83 -9.92 2.86
C ALA A 41 -5.60 -9.42 1.42
N LEU A 42 -5.04 -8.22 1.27
CA LEU A 42 -4.67 -7.66 -0.03
C LEU A 42 -3.67 -8.53 -0.78
N LEU A 43 -2.58 -8.94 -0.15
CA LEU A 43 -1.56 -9.80 -0.77
C LEU A 43 -2.12 -11.17 -1.17
N ALA A 44 -3.03 -11.74 -0.35
CA ALA A 44 -3.73 -12.97 -0.68
C ALA A 44 -4.66 -12.82 -1.91
N LEU A 45 -5.29 -11.65 -2.08
CA LEU A 45 -6.08 -11.33 -3.26
C LEU A 45 -5.18 -11.15 -4.50
N LEU A 46 -4.13 -10.35 -4.41
CA LEU A 46 -3.20 -10.10 -5.52
C LEU A 46 -2.51 -11.38 -6.03
N THR A 47 -2.25 -12.34 -5.15
CA THR A 47 -1.72 -13.65 -5.55
C THR A 47 -2.72 -14.44 -6.42
N LYS A 48 -4.03 -14.24 -6.22
CA LYS A 48 -5.10 -14.95 -6.96
C LYS A 48 -5.59 -14.16 -8.18
N GLN A 49 -5.48 -12.84 -8.13
CA GLN A 49 -5.97 -11.87 -9.12
C GLN A 49 -4.79 -11.04 -9.62
N SER A 50 -3.89 -11.69 -10.36
CA SER A 50 -2.67 -11.06 -10.90
C SER A 50 -2.95 -10.01 -11.98
N ASP A 51 -4.17 -9.98 -12.50
CA ASP A 51 -4.65 -9.14 -13.60
C ASP A 51 -5.63 -8.05 -13.12
N ALA A 52 -5.55 -7.65 -11.84
CA ALA A 52 -6.32 -6.52 -11.34
C ALA A 52 -5.96 -5.22 -12.08
N ASP A 53 -6.98 -4.47 -12.50
CA ASP A 53 -6.82 -3.25 -13.29
C ASP A 53 -6.53 -2.02 -12.44
N LEU A 54 -6.89 -2.04 -11.14
CA LEU A 54 -6.72 -0.93 -10.22
C LEU A 54 -6.72 -1.40 -8.78
N LEU A 55 -5.82 -0.83 -7.98
CA LEU A 55 -5.83 -0.93 -6.52
C LEU A 55 -6.12 0.44 -5.90
N LEU A 56 -7.17 0.53 -5.10
CA LEU A 56 -7.45 1.66 -4.21
C LEU A 56 -6.90 1.30 -2.83
N LEU A 57 -5.90 2.04 -2.35
CA LEU A 57 -5.09 1.68 -1.19
C LEU A 57 -5.18 2.73 -0.08
N ASP A 58 -5.68 2.34 1.10
CA ASP A 58 -5.46 3.11 2.33
C ASP A 58 -4.06 2.82 2.90
N LEU A 59 -3.30 3.89 3.16
CA LEU A 59 -1.97 3.79 3.76
C LEU A 59 -2.00 3.39 5.24
N LYS A 60 -3.13 3.59 5.94
CA LYS A 60 -3.23 3.39 7.39
C LYS A 60 -3.86 2.07 7.79
N MET A 61 -4.15 1.18 6.84
CA MET A 61 -4.69 -0.14 7.17
C MET A 61 -3.64 -1.04 7.86
N PRO A 62 -4.07 -2.04 8.66
CA PRO A 62 -3.18 -2.98 9.33
C PRO A 62 -2.17 -3.63 8.39
N GLY A 63 -0.89 -3.60 8.77
CA GLY A 63 0.23 -4.17 8.03
C GLY A 63 0.78 -3.28 6.90
N ALA A 64 0.07 -2.25 6.44
CA ALA A 64 0.53 -1.38 5.35
C ALA A 64 1.71 -0.48 5.74
N ASN A 65 1.77 -0.06 7.01
CA ASN A 65 2.87 0.76 7.54
C ASN A 65 3.13 2.03 6.72
N GLY A 66 2.07 2.73 6.32
CA GLY A 66 2.17 4.00 5.59
C GLY A 66 2.83 3.87 4.21
N MET A 67 3.77 4.75 3.92
CA MET A 67 4.47 4.78 2.62
C MET A 67 5.26 3.50 2.32
N SER A 68 5.74 2.79 3.34
CA SER A 68 6.50 1.56 3.13
C SER A 68 5.69 0.46 2.47
N GLY A 69 4.38 0.40 2.75
CA GLY A 69 3.45 -0.51 2.07
C GLY A 69 3.30 -0.20 0.59
N LEU A 70 3.13 1.09 0.25
CA LEU A 70 3.07 1.53 -1.14
C LEU A 70 4.35 1.18 -1.89
N ILE A 71 5.52 1.48 -1.31
CA ILE A 71 6.83 1.18 -1.91
C ILE A 71 6.96 -0.32 -2.18
N HIS A 72 6.59 -1.14 -1.20
CA HIS A 72 6.65 -2.59 -1.33
C HIS A 72 5.72 -3.12 -2.43
N LEU A 73 4.46 -2.66 -2.44
CA LEU A 73 3.48 -3.05 -3.46
C LEU A 73 3.92 -2.63 -4.87
N ARG A 74 4.48 -1.41 -5.02
CA ARG A 74 5.01 -0.95 -6.32
C ARG A 74 6.21 -1.77 -6.82
N ALA A 75 7.04 -2.27 -5.91
CA ALA A 75 8.17 -3.13 -6.26
C ALA A 75 7.73 -4.54 -6.70
N GLU A 76 6.71 -5.09 -6.02
CA GLU A 76 6.22 -6.45 -6.26
C GLU A 76 5.23 -6.50 -7.44
N TYR A 77 4.43 -5.45 -7.63
CA TYR A 77 3.40 -5.32 -8.67
C TYR A 77 3.60 -4.04 -9.50
N PRO A 78 4.66 -3.95 -10.32
CA PRO A 78 5.04 -2.73 -11.04
C PRO A 78 3.99 -2.27 -12.06
N ASP A 79 3.24 -3.19 -12.64
CA ASP A 79 2.24 -2.91 -13.68
C ASP A 79 0.86 -2.56 -13.11
N LEU A 80 0.60 -2.83 -11.83
CA LEU A 80 -0.69 -2.54 -11.18
C LEU A 80 -0.79 -1.03 -10.88
N PRO A 81 -1.75 -0.30 -11.44
CA PRO A 81 -2.02 1.07 -11.04
C PRO A 81 -2.50 1.12 -9.58
N ILE A 82 -1.82 1.90 -8.74
CA ILE A 82 -2.18 2.09 -7.34
C ILE A 82 -2.61 3.53 -7.12
N VAL A 83 -3.85 3.74 -6.69
CA VAL A 83 -4.36 5.02 -6.23
C VAL A 83 -4.43 4.99 -4.71
N VAL A 84 -3.69 5.89 -4.09
CA VAL A 84 -3.72 6.04 -2.64
C VAL A 84 -4.95 6.84 -2.22
N ILE A 85 -5.64 6.35 -1.19
CA ILE A 85 -6.77 7.04 -0.57
C ILE A 85 -6.39 7.33 0.88
N SER A 86 -6.37 8.60 1.27
CA SER A 86 -5.86 9.00 2.57
C SER A 86 -6.69 10.10 3.23
N ALA A 87 -6.77 10.05 4.57
CA ALA A 87 -7.33 11.13 5.36
C ALA A 87 -6.38 12.32 5.51
N SER A 88 -5.07 12.12 5.28
CA SER A 88 -4.09 13.21 5.28
C SER A 88 -4.04 13.88 3.90
N GLU A 89 -4.23 15.19 3.88
CA GLU A 89 -4.18 16.03 2.67
C GLU A 89 -2.92 16.92 2.65
N GLU A 90 -1.94 16.60 3.48
CA GLU A 90 -0.70 17.39 3.52
C GLU A 90 0.04 17.31 2.18
N PRO A 91 0.48 18.45 1.61
CA PRO A 91 1.22 18.47 0.35
C PRO A 91 2.47 17.59 0.36
N SER A 92 3.11 17.43 1.52
CA SER A 92 4.25 16.56 1.73
C SER A 92 3.90 15.08 1.51
N VAL A 93 2.76 14.63 2.03
CA VAL A 93 2.24 13.25 1.88
C VAL A 93 1.90 12.98 0.41
N VAL A 94 1.20 13.90 -0.25
CA VAL A 94 0.84 13.76 -1.67
C VAL A 94 2.09 13.68 -2.55
N ALA A 95 3.10 14.53 -2.26
CA ALA A 95 4.37 14.50 -2.98
C ALA A 95 5.13 13.18 -2.78
N GLN A 96 5.16 12.63 -1.56
CA GLN A 96 5.76 11.33 -1.28
C GLN A 96 5.02 10.20 -2.01
N VAL A 97 3.69 10.16 -1.94
CA VAL A 97 2.86 9.18 -2.67
C VAL A 97 3.19 9.18 -4.17
N LYS A 98 3.27 10.37 -4.76
CA LYS A 98 3.65 10.54 -6.17
C LYS A 98 5.09 10.08 -6.45
N SER A 99 6.04 10.46 -5.59
CA SER A 99 7.47 10.09 -5.76
C SER A 99 7.71 8.58 -5.62
N HIS A 100 6.87 7.89 -4.85
CA HIS A 100 6.91 6.43 -4.70
C HIS A 100 6.13 5.67 -5.79
N GLY A 101 5.68 6.38 -6.83
CA GLY A 101 5.14 5.76 -8.04
C GLY A 101 3.66 5.36 -7.93
N ALA A 102 2.90 5.95 -7.03
CA ALA A 102 1.46 5.84 -7.09
C ALA A 102 0.91 6.49 -8.36
N PHE A 103 -0.14 5.92 -8.91
CA PHE A 103 -0.80 6.43 -10.12
C PHE A 103 -1.79 7.55 -9.79
N GLY A 104 -2.18 7.67 -8.53
CA GLY A 104 -3.05 8.75 -8.08
C GLY A 104 -3.13 8.89 -6.57
N PHE A 105 -3.74 9.99 -6.15
CA PHE A 105 -4.06 10.30 -4.76
C PHE A 105 -5.46 10.89 -4.66
N ILE A 106 -6.30 10.33 -3.79
CA ILE A 106 -7.66 10.81 -3.54
C ILE A 106 -7.81 11.06 -2.02
N PRO A 107 -8.11 12.29 -1.59
CA PRO A 107 -8.46 12.56 -0.20
C PRO A 107 -9.72 11.80 0.24
N LYS A 108 -9.74 11.26 1.46
CA LYS A 108 -10.94 10.64 2.04
C LYS A 108 -12.08 11.66 2.27
N SER A 109 -11.75 12.95 2.30
CA SER A 109 -12.72 14.06 2.39
C SER A 109 -13.42 14.35 1.06
N SER A 110 -12.93 13.79 -0.06
CA SER A 110 -13.51 14.02 -1.40
C SER A 110 -14.99 13.63 -1.43
N ASP A 111 -15.80 14.46 -2.04
CA ASP A 111 -17.18 14.10 -2.30
C ASP A 111 -17.29 12.99 -3.37
N MET A 112 -18.46 12.37 -3.47
CA MET A 112 -18.68 11.26 -4.39
C MET A 112 -18.45 11.65 -5.87
N ARG A 113 -18.71 12.91 -6.25
CA ARG A 113 -18.53 13.36 -7.64
C ARG A 113 -17.04 13.45 -7.97
N ALA A 114 -16.26 14.03 -7.06
CA ALA A 114 -14.80 14.12 -7.21
C ALA A 114 -14.17 12.73 -7.26
N LEU A 115 -14.64 11.79 -6.42
CA LEU A 115 -14.18 10.41 -6.43
C LEU A 115 -14.48 9.72 -7.75
N ILE A 116 -15.70 9.82 -8.28
CA ILE A 116 -16.09 9.25 -9.59
C ILE A 116 -15.24 9.86 -10.71
N ALA A 117 -15.03 11.19 -10.70
CA ALA A 117 -14.21 11.86 -11.71
C ALA A 117 -12.76 11.37 -11.67
N ALA A 118 -12.18 11.21 -10.47
CA ALA A 118 -10.83 10.67 -10.27
C ALA A 118 -10.71 9.23 -10.80
N LEU A 119 -11.67 8.37 -10.48
CA LEU A 119 -11.71 6.99 -10.96
C LEU A 119 -11.77 6.91 -12.49
N ASN A 120 -12.63 7.70 -13.11
CA ASN A 120 -12.75 7.73 -14.58
C ASN A 120 -11.45 8.20 -15.24
N GLN A 121 -10.78 9.20 -14.68
CA GLN A 121 -9.48 9.70 -15.17
C GLN A 121 -8.41 8.62 -15.08
N VAL A 122 -8.31 7.95 -13.93
CA VAL A 122 -7.33 6.87 -13.70
C VAL A 122 -7.54 5.70 -14.64
N LEU A 123 -8.79 5.29 -14.85
CA LEU A 123 -9.13 4.19 -15.77
C LEU A 123 -8.96 4.56 -17.25
N ALA A 124 -8.98 5.85 -17.57
CA ALA A 124 -8.59 6.33 -18.90
C ALA A 124 -7.06 6.29 -19.13
N GLY A 125 -6.28 5.97 -18.09
CA GLY A 125 -4.82 5.89 -18.14
C GLY A 125 -4.12 7.17 -17.71
N ASP A 126 -4.84 8.14 -17.16
CA ASP A 126 -4.28 9.42 -16.72
C ASP A 126 -4.12 9.44 -15.19
N PRO A 127 -2.95 9.86 -14.65
CA PRO A 127 -2.75 9.96 -13.22
C PRO A 127 -3.63 11.06 -12.62
N PHE A 128 -4.14 10.81 -11.40
CA PHE A 128 -4.95 11.78 -10.67
C PHE A 128 -4.26 12.23 -9.38
N PHE A 129 -3.96 13.53 -9.30
CA PHE A 129 -3.48 14.18 -8.08
C PHE A 129 -4.20 15.52 -7.93
N PRO A 130 -4.72 15.85 -6.72
CA PRO A 130 -5.43 17.13 -6.52
C PRO A 130 -4.56 18.34 -6.86
N GLU A 131 -5.12 19.28 -7.61
CA GLU A 131 -4.44 20.55 -7.92
C GLU A 131 -4.17 21.34 -6.63
N GLY A 132 -2.97 21.92 -6.53
CA GLY A 132 -2.54 22.70 -5.36
C GLY A 132 -1.88 21.87 -4.24
N LEU A 133 -1.99 20.54 -4.24
CA LEU A 133 -1.30 19.68 -3.28
C LEU A 133 0.03 19.10 -3.80
N ILE A 134 0.41 19.42 -5.04
CA ILE A 134 1.63 18.89 -5.65
C ILE A 134 2.81 19.78 -5.24
N ALA A 135 3.57 19.41 -4.21
CA ALA A 135 4.88 19.96 -3.97
C ALA A 135 5.95 19.17 -4.74
N ASN A 136 6.85 19.88 -5.42
CA ASN A 136 7.97 19.26 -6.13
C ASN A 136 9.02 18.75 -5.10
N HIS A 137 8.88 17.53 -4.66
CA HIS A 137 9.93 16.83 -3.91
C HIS A 137 10.51 15.69 -4.75
N ALA A 138 11.61 15.97 -5.42
CA ALA A 138 12.44 14.96 -6.06
C ALA A 138 13.40 14.39 -5.00
N ALA A 139 13.01 13.31 -4.33
CA ALA A 139 13.95 12.49 -3.58
C ALA A 139 13.47 11.04 -3.59
N CYS A 140 13.92 10.28 -4.58
CA CYS A 140 13.93 8.83 -4.45
C CYS A 140 14.98 8.49 -3.38
N ASN A 141 14.56 8.35 -2.14
CA ASN A 141 15.42 8.15 -0.99
C ASN A 141 16.06 6.74 -1.07
N ASP A 142 17.30 6.59 -0.63
CA ASP A 142 18.00 5.29 -0.51
C ASP A 142 17.17 4.27 0.29
N LEU A 143 16.39 4.75 1.26
CA LEU A 143 15.44 3.96 2.04
C LEU A 143 14.33 3.32 1.19
N THR A 144 13.77 4.05 0.22
CA THR A 144 12.77 3.53 -0.72
C THR A 144 13.27 2.29 -1.45
N LYS A 145 14.52 2.35 -1.96
CA LYS A 145 15.16 1.22 -2.65
C LYS A 145 15.38 0.02 -1.73
N LYS A 146 15.75 0.27 -0.47
CA LYS A 146 15.97 -0.77 0.53
C LYS A 146 14.68 -1.50 0.90
N ILE A 147 13.57 -0.79 1.06
CA ILE A 147 12.26 -1.39 1.32
C ILE A 147 11.74 -2.16 0.12
N ALA A 148 11.85 -1.59 -1.08
CA ALA A 148 11.49 -2.26 -2.32
C ALA A 148 12.27 -3.57 -2.57
N ALA A 149 13.47 -3.70 -1.98
CA ALA A 149 14.27 -4.92 -2.08
C ALA A 149 13.84 -6.05 -1.13
N LEU A 150 12.90 -5.81 -0.20
CA LEU A 150 12.39 -6.85 0.69
C LEU A 150 11.44 -7.78 -0.07
N THR A 151 11.49 -9.09 0.23
CA THR A 151 10.45 -10.01 -0.24
C THR A 151 9.15 -9.80 0.55
N PRO A 152 7.97 -10.23 0.03
CA PRO A 152 6.70 -10.13 0.75
C PRO A 152 6.76 -10.69 2.17
N GLN A 153 7.41 -11.85 2.33
CA GLN A 153 7.59 -12.47 3.64
C GLN A 153 8.50 -11.65 4.57
N GLN A 154 9.57 -11.05 4.04
CA GLN A 154 10.46 -10.18 4.80
C GLN A 154 9.76 -8.88 5.20
N TYR A 155 8.97 -8.32 4.31
CA TYR A 155 8.18 -7.12 4.60
C TYR A 155 7.15 -7.40 5.71
N LYS A 156 6.44 -8.53 5.63
CA LYS A 156 5.50 -8.97 6.68
C LYS A 156 6.18 -9.16 8.04
N VAL A 157 7.34 -9.81 8.07
CA VAL A 157 8.15 -9.98 9.30
C VAL A 157 8.57 -8.62 9.86
N LEU A 158 8.98 -7.68 9.00
CA LEU A 158 9.35 -6.32 9.41
C LEU A 158 8.17 -5.56 10.04
N GLY A 159 6.96 -5.66 9.47
CA GLY A 159 5.75 -5.10 10.05
C GLY A 159 5.45 -5.64 11.44
N MET A 160 5.48 -6.97 11.61
CA MET A 160 5.28 -7.61 12.92
C MET A 160 6.35 -7.22 13.95
N LEU A 161 7.59 -6.94 13.50
CA LEU A 161 8.63 -6.38 14.35
C LEU A 161 8.30 -4.96 14.82
N SER A 162 7.73 -4.15 13.95
CA SER A 162 7.27 -2.78 14.27
C SER A 162 6.14 -2.79 15.28
N ASP A 163 5.22 -3.75 15.17
CA ASP A 163 4.13 -3.98 16.12
C ASP A 163 4.60 -4.51 17.50
N GLY A 164 5.90 -4.70 17.66
CA GLY A 164 6.52 -5.11 18.93
C GLY A 164 6.54 -6.62 19.20
N LEU A 165 6.09 -7.48 18.26
CA LEU A 165 6.04 -8.92 18.45
C LEU A 165 7.44 -9.52 18.63
N LEU A 166 7.59 -10.45 19.57
CA LEU A 166 8.81 -11.22 19.76
C LEU A 166 8.98 -12.28 18.66
N ASN A 167 10.21 -12.73 18.39
CA ASN A 167 10.49 -13.74 17.36
C ASN A 167 9.64 -15.01 17.53
N LYS A 168 9.39 -15.43 18.78
CA LYS A 168 8.56 -16.58 19.09
C LYS A 168 7.10 -16.37 18.69
N GLN A 169 6.59 -15.15 18.88
CA GLN A 169 5.22 -14.78 18.50
C GLN A 169 5.10 -14.71 16.97
N ILE A 170 6.05 -14.07 16.28
CA ILE A 170 6.10 -14.02 14.82
C ILE A 170 6.18 -15.43 14.22
N ALA A 171 7.01 -16.30 14.81
CA ALA A 171 7.13 -17.69 14.36
C ALA A 171 5.81 -18.46 14.50
N TYR A 172 5.09 -18.24 15.59
CA TYR A 172 3.77 -18.82 15.81
C TYR A 172 2.74 -18.32 14.80
N GLU A 173 2.64 -16.99 14.61
CA GLU A 173 1.70 -16.36 13.67
C GLU A 173 1.94 -16.81 12.20
N LEU A 174 3.20 -16.98 11.82
CA LEU A 174 3.58 -17.38 10.46
C LEU A 174 3.70 -18.90 10.28
N ASN A 175 3.45 -19.67 11.33
CA ASN A 175 3.56 -21.13 11.35
C ASN A 175 4.93 -21.64 10.86
N VAL A 176 6.01 -21.01 11.33
CA VAL A 176 7.40 -21.35 11.00
C VAL A 176 8.24 -21.51 12.27
N SER A 177 9.48 -21.97 12.15
CA SER A 177 10.40 -22.06 13.28
C SER A 177 10.95 -20.68 13.69
N GLU A 178 11.29 -20.51 14.98
CA GLU A 178 11.98 -19.28 15.43
C GLU A 178 13.34 -19.08 14.73
N ALA A 179 14.01 -20.17 14.34
CA ALA A 179 15.23 -20.11 13.55
C ALA A 179 14.99 -19.50 12.16
N THR A 180 13.85 -19.80 11.54
CA THR A 180 13.43 -19.20 10.26
C THR A 180 13.24 -17.69 10.41
N ILE A 181 12.58 -17.25 11.49
CA ILE A 181 12.42 -15.81 11.75
C ILE A 181 13.76 -15.12 11.96
N LYS A 182 14.70 -15.72 12.70
CA LYS A 182 16.05 -15.18 12.86
C LYS A 182 16.79 -15.05 11.52
N ALA A 183 16.63 -16.01 10.61
CA ALA A 183 17.18 -15.94 9.26
C ALA A 183 16.57 -14.78 8.46
N HIS A 184 15.23 -14.61 8.50
CA HIS A 184 14.55 -13.46 7.89
C HIS A 184 15.06 -12.14 8.46
N MET A 185 15.17 -12.00 9.78
CA MET A 185 15.70 -10.80 10.43
C MET A 185 17.11 -10.45 9.96
N THR A 186 18.00 -11.44 9.88
CA THR A 186 19.36 -11.22 9.39
C THR A 186 19.36 -10.70 7.95
N ALA A 187 18.51 -11.26 7.08
CA ALA A 187 18.38 -10.82 5.71
C ALA A 187 17.77 -9.40 5.62
N ILE A 188 16.74 -9.11 6.43
CA ILE A 188 16.11 -7.78 6.52
C ILE A 188 17.14 -6.74 6.95
N PHE A 189 17.86 -6.97 8.06
CA PHE A 189 18.84 -6.01 8.58
C PHE A 189 19.95 -5.73 7.56
N ARG A 190 20.42 -6.76 6.86
CA ARG A 190 21.40 -6.59 5.78
C ARG A 190 20.87 -5.73 4.63
N LYS A 191 19.62 -5.97 4.18
CA LYS A 191 19.00 -5.21 3.08
C LYS A 191 18.72 -3.75 3.46
N LEU A 192 18.25 -3.52 4.69
CA LEU A 192 17.99 -2.18 5.20
C LEU A 192 19.27 -1.43 5.59
N GLY A 193 20.40 -2.13 5.76
CA GLY A 193 21.66 -1.54 6.22
C GLY A 193 21.65 -1.17 7.69
N VAL A 194 20.86 -1.87 8.51
CA VAL A 194 20.76 -1.66 9.96
C VAL A 194 21.41 -2.79 10.75
N LYS A 195 21.79 -2.50 12.00
CA LYS A 195 22.55 -3.45 12.82
C LYS A 195 21.70 -4.24 13.82
N ASN A 196 20.51 -3.74 14.13
CA ASN A 196 19.63 -4.36 15.14
C ASN A 196 18.15 -4.03 14.89
N ARG A 197 17.28 -4.71 15.68
CA ARG A 197 15.84 -4.57 15.64
C ARG A 197 15.36 -3.13 15.81
N THR A 198 15.91 -2.43 16.81
CA THR A 198 15.49 -1.06 17.14
C THR A 198 15.70 -0.12 15.96
N GLN A 199 16.86 -0.23 15.30
CA GLN A 199 17.16 0.58 14.11
C GLN A 199 16.22 0.23 12.95
N ALA A 200 15.85 -1.04 12.77
CA ALA A 200 14.91 -1.44 11.73
C ALA A 200 13.50 -0.86 11.95
N VAL A 201 13.05 -0.86 13.21
CA VAL A 201 11.74 -0.29 13.58
C VAL A 201 11.73 1.23 13.43
N ILE A 202 12.78 1.94 13.89
CA ILE A 202 12.90 3.39 13.71
C ILE A 202 12.84 3.74 12.22
N LEU A 203 13.63 3.04 11.40
CA LEU A 203 13.69 3.27 9.96
C LEU A 203 12.33 3.07 9.27
N LEU A 204 11.54 2.08 9.71
CA LEU A 204 10.20 1.83 9.17
C LEU A 204 9.22 2.94 9.58
N ASN A 205 9.30 3.39 10.83
CA ASN A 205 8.42 4.44 11.36
C ASN A 205 8.66 5.80 10.67
N GLU A 206 9.90 6.09 10.24
CA GLU A 206 10.21 7.29 9.45
C GLU A 206 9.44 7.37 8.11
N LEU A 207 8.93 6.25 7.62
CA LEU A 207 8.09 6.18 6.41
C LEU A 207 6.59 6.12 6.73
N GLY A 208 6.23 5.91 7.99
CA GLY A 208 4.83 5.81 8.44
C GLY A 208 4.24 7.15 8.89
N GLU A 209 5.08 8.16 9.08
CA GLU A 209 4.68 9.53 9.39
C GLU A 209 4.45 10.35 8.11
#